data_a74bf9cf2f6c8e2a75d653dc84c486e7
#
_entry.id   a74bf9cf2f6c8e2a75d653dc84c486e7
#
_cell.length_a   1.000
_cell.length_b   1.000
_cell.length_c   1.000
_cell.angle_alpha   90.00
_cell.angle_beta   90.00
_cell.angle_gamma   90.00
#
_symmetry.space_group_name_H-M   'P 1'
#
loop_
_entity.id
_entity.type
_entity.pdbx_description
1 polymer ?
#
loop_
_entity_poly.entity_id
_entity_poly.type
_entity_poly.pdbx_seq_one_letter_code
_entity_poly.pdbx_strand_id
1 'polypeptide(L)' 'MSQPVTIRPSRCADIGRITEIYGASVVREVASFELEPPDEAEMARRREERLAKNMPYLVAEVAGEVVGFAYAGPF' A
#
# COMPACT_ATOMS: atom_id res chain seq x y z
N MET A 1 17.54 5.87 18.95
CA MET A 1 16.49 4.91 19.33
C MET A 1 15.54 4.71 18.16
N SER A 2 15.30 3.46 17.81
CA SER A 2 14.34 3.15 16.77
C SER A 2 12.93 3.22 17.35
N GLN A 3 12.00 3.75 16.57
CA GLN A 3 10.60 3.77 16.97
C GLN A 3 9.94 2.42 16.64
N PRO A 4 9.00 2.00 17.47
CA PRO A 4 8.31 0.74 17.19
C PRO A 4 7.46 0.85 15.92
N VAL A 5 7.45 -0.21 15.16
CA VAL A 5 6.61 -0.32 13.96
C VAL A 5 5.34 -1.07 14.34
N THR A 6 4.20 -0.49 14.02
CA THR A 6 2.91 -1.13 14.24
C THR A 6 2.39 -1.63 12.90
N ILE A 7 2.05 -2.92 12.85
CA ILE A 7 1.41 -3.51 11.67
C ILE A 7 -0.08 -3.64 11.97
N ARG A 8 -0.89 -3.07 11.12
CA ARG A 8 -2.35 -3.10 11.29
C ARG A 8 -3.06 -3.24 9.96
N PRO A 9 -4.33 -3.65 9.96
CA PRO A 9 -5.11 -3.67 8.73
C PRO A 9 -5.23 -2.25 8.15
N SER A 10 -5.20 -2.16 6.82
CA SER A 10 -5.37 -0.88 6.13
C SER A 10 -6.81 -0.38 6.25
N ARG A 11 -6.98 0.93 6.11
CA ARG A 11 -8.28 1.59 6.10
C ARG A 11 -8.40 2.45 4.84
N CYS A 12 -9.61 2.85 4.51
CA CYS A 12 -9.82 3.73 3.36
C CYS A 12 -8.99 5.01 3.48
N ALA A 13 -8.84 5.53 4.69
CA ALA A 13 -8.06 6.74 4.93
C ALA A 13 -6.57 6.58 4.60
N ASP A 14 -6.08 5.35 4.51
CA ASP A 14 -4.67 5.07 4.22
C ASP A 14 -4.36 5.09 2.72
N ILE A 15 -5.37 5.09 1.86
CA ILE A 15 -5.18 4.96 0.41
C ILE A 15 -4.30 6.07 -0.17
N GLY A 16 -4.50 7.31 0.28
CA GLY A 16 -3.68 8.42 -0.18
C GLY A 16 -2.20 8.19 0.05
N ARG A 17 -1.85 7.77 1.27
CA ARG A 17 -0.45 7.51 1.62
C ARG A 17 0.10 6.27 0.91
N ILE A 18 -0.71 5.22 0.81
CA ILE A 18 -0.33 4.00 0.09
C ILE A 18 -0.02 4.35 -1.38
N THR A 19 -0.84 5.19 -1.98
CA THR A 19 -0.65 5.62 -3.36
C THR A 19 0.67 6.37 -3.54
N GLU A 20 1.01 7.24 -2.60
CA GLU A 20 2.29 7.96 -2.62
C GLU A 20 3.48 7.01 -2.53
N ILE A 21 3.42 6.07 -1.60
CA ILE A 21 4.50 5.09 -1.38
C ILE A 21 4.70 4.23 -2.61
N TYR A 22 3.62 3.72 -3.17
CA TYR A 22 3.67 2.88 -4.36
C TYR A 22 4.20 3.67 -5.56
N GLY A 23 3.71 4.90 -5.73
CA GLY A 23 4.14 5.75 -6.83
C GLY A 23 5.64 6.04 -6.80
N ALA A 24 6.19 6.30 -5.62
CA ALA A 24 7.61 6.52 -5.47
C ALA A 24 8.43 5.28 -5.85
N SER A 25 7.92 4.10 -5.49
CA SER A 25 8.56 2.83 -5.84
C SER A 25 8.55 2.59 -7.34
N VAL A 26 7.43 2.83 -8.00
CA VAL A 26 7.30 2.66 -9.45
C VAL A 26 8.27 3.56 -10.20
N VAL A 27 8.37 4.81 -9.79
CA VAL A 27 9.27 5.77 -10.43
C VAL A 27 10.74 5.36 -10.28
N ARG A 28 11.11 4.75 -9.16
CA ARG A 28 12.48 4.33 -8.91
C ARG A 28 12.87 3.05 -9.63
N GLU A 29 11.93 2.17 -9.87
CA GLU A 29 12.22 0.85 -10.42
C GLU A 29 12.05 0.82 -11.93
N VAL A 30 13.17 0.92 -12.62
CA VAL A 30 13.21 0.88 -14.07
C VAL A 30 12.63 -0.41 -14.65
N ALA A 31 12.64 -1.48 -13.87
CA ALA A 31 12.12 -2.77 -14.29
C ALA A 31 10.60 -2.92 -14.15
N SER A 32 9.93 -1.90 -13.65
CA SER A 32 8.48 -1.94 -13.48
C SER A 32 7.79 -1.93 -14.84
N PHE A 33 6.74 -2.73 -14.96
CA PHE A 33 5.92 -2.76 -16.17
C PHE A 33 4.86 -1.66 -16.18
N GLU A 34 4.70 -0.95 -15.08
CA GLU A 34 3.78 0.18 -15.03
C GLU A 34 4.51 1.45 -15.42
N LEU A 35 4.17 2.00 -16.58
CA LEU A 35 4.77 3.23 -17.07
C LEU A 35 4.32 4.46 -16.29
N GLU A 36 3.13 4.37 -15.71
CA GLU A 36 2.58 5.44 -14.88
C GLU A 36 2.13 4.86 -13.55
N PRO A 37 2.41 5.54 -12.42
CA PRO A 37 1.92 5.08 -11.13
C PRO A 37 0.39 5.10 -11.10
N PRO A 38 -0.26 4.12 -10.46
CA PRO A 38 -1.70 4.15 -10.32
C PRO A 38 -2.14 5.31 -9.43
N ASP A 39 -3.32 5.84 -9.69
CA ASP A 39 -3.90 6.89 -8.85
C ASP A 39 -4.61 6.28 -7.63
N GLU A 40 -5.14 7.15 -6.77
CA GLU A 40 -5.83 6.72 -5.56
C GLU A 40 -7.05 5.85 -5.87
N ALA A 41 -7.79 6.16 -6.93
CA ALA A 41 -8.97 5.39 -7.29
C ALA A 41 -8.59 3.96 -7.66
N GLU A 42 -7.51 3.79 -8.42
CA GLU A 42 -7.01 2.46 -8.79
C GLU A 42 -6.49 1.70 -7.59
N MET A 43 -5.76 2.36 -6.71
CA MET A 43 -5.25 1.72 -5.49
C MET A 43 -6.39 1.30 -4.57
N ALA A 44 -7.43 2.12 -4.46
CA ALA A 44 -8.61 1.78 -3.68
C ALA A 44 -9.31 0.56 -4.26
N ARG A 45 -9.43 0.49 -5.58
CA ARG A 45 -10.03 -0.66 -6.26
C ARG A 45 -9.25 -1.94 -5.99
N ARG A 46 -7.93 -1.88 -6.07
CA ARG A 46 -7.06 -3.02 -5.80
C ARG A 46 -7.22 -3.52 -4.37
N ARG A 47 -7.30 -2.59 -3.43
CA ARG A 47 -7.52 -2.93 -2.02
C ARG A 47 -8.86 -3.63 -1.81
N GLU A 48 -9.93 -3.06 -2.37
CA GLU A 48 -11.28 -3.64 -2.26
C GLU A 48 -11.33 -5.05 -2.83
N GLU A 49 -10.67 -5.27 -3.95
CA GLU A 49 -10.62 -6.57 -4.60
C GLU A 49 -9.99 -7.63 -3.69
N ARG A 50 -8.90 -7.26 -3.01
CA ARG A 50 -8.23 -8.20 -2.11
C ARG A 50 -9.04 -8.47 -0.85
N LEU A 51 -9.64 -7.44 -0.28
CA LEU A 51 -10.49 -7.61 0.89
C LEU A 51 -11.72 -8.47 0.57
N ALA A 52 -12.28 -8.32 -0.62
CA ALA A 52 -13.40 -9.14 -1.06
C ALA A 52 -13.05 -10.63 -1.17
N LYS A 53 -11.77 -10.92 -1.37
CA LYS A 53 -11.27 -12.30 -1.43
C LYS A 53 -10.72 -12.79 -0.09
N ASN A 54 -10.99 -12.05 0.98
CA ASN A 54 -10.50 -12.35 2.33
C ASN A 54 -8.98 -12.37 2.42
N MET A 55 -8.31 -11.57 1.60
CA MET A 55 -6.86 -11.46 1.64
C MET A 55 -6.47 -10.24 2.48
N PRO A 56 -5.41 -10.35 3.28
CA PRO A 56 -4.99 -9.21 4.10
C PRO A 56 -4.40 -8.10 3.27
N TYR A 57 -4.64 -6.87 3.70
CA TYR A 57 -4.01 -5.68 3.12
C TYR A 57 -3.61 -4.79 4.30
N LEU A 58 -2.33 -4.82 4.62
CA LEU A 58 -1.78 -4.27 5.86
C LEU A 58 -0.95 -3.03 5.61
N VAL A 59 -0.84 -2.19 6.63
CA VAL A 59 0.06 -1.06 6.61
C VAL A 59 1.01 -1.13 7.79
N ALA A 60 2.20 -0.56 7.61
CA ALA A 60 3.18 -0.38 8.66
C ALA A 60 3.16 1.09 9.07
N GLU A 61 3.05 1.33 10.37
CA GLU A 61 2.90 2.66 10.93
C GLU A 61 4.00 2.94 11.95
N VAL A 62 4.60 4.10 11.85
CA VAL A 62 5.59 4.56 12.81
C VAL A 62 5.17 5.94 13.28
N ALA A 63 5.00 6.10 14.61
CA ALA A 63 4.60 7.36 15.21
C ALA A 63 3.32 7.94 14.58
N GLY A 64 2.36 7.06 14.28
CA GLY A 64 1.08 7.48 13.70
C GLY A 64 1.12 7.73 12.20
N GLU A 65 2.25 7.50 11.55
CA GLU A 65 2.40 7.75 10.12
C GLU A 65 2.63 6.44 9.36
N VAL A 66 1.88 6.24 8.29
CA VAL A 66 2.05 5.06 7.44
C VAL A 66 3.32 5.21 6.62
N VAL A 67 4.23 4.24 6.77
CA VAL A 67 5.52 4.26 6.09
C VAL A 67 5.69 3.09 5.11
N GLY A 68 4.76 2.14 5.10
CA GLY A 68 4.81 1.02 4.19
C GLY A 68 3.50 0.25 4.17
N PHE A 69 3.40 -0.68 3.24
CA PHE A 69 2.22 -1.54 3.15
C PHE A 69 2.59 -2.88 2.54
N ALA A 70 1.72 -3.87 2.78
CA ALA A 70 1.91 -5.20 2.22
C ALA A 70 0.54 -5.86 2.02
N TYR A 71 0.45 -6.73 1.03
CA TYR A 71 -0.79 -7.45 0.78
C TYR A 71 -0.48 -8.84 0.23
N ALA A 72 -1.42 -9.76 0.45
CA ALA A 72 -1.34 -11.09 -0.10
C ALA A 72 -2.11 -11.12 -1.43
N GLY A 73 -1.66 -11.96 -2.35
CA GLY A 73 -2.34 -12.15 -3.62
C GLY A 73 -2.42 -13.63 -3.97
N PRO A 74 -3.29 -13.98 -4.90
CA PRO A 74 -3.38 -15.37 -5.37
C PRO A 74 -2.13 -15.76 -6.15
N PHE A 75 -1.80 -17.02 -6.05
CA PHE A 75 -0.72 -17.58 -6.84
C PHE A 75 -1.25 -18.09 -8.15
#